data_d4507145b59017934776846a4c37e7cc
#
_entry.id   d4507145b59017934776846a4c37e7cc
#
_cell.length_a   1.000
_cell.length_b   1.000
_cell.length_c   1.000
_cell.angle_alpha   90.00
_cell.angle_beta   90.00
_cell.angle_gamma   90.00
#
_symmetry.space_group_name_H-M   'P 1'
#
loop_
_entity.id
_entity.type
_entity.pdbx_description
1 polymer ?
#
loop_
_entity_poly.entity_id
_entity_poly.type
_entity_poly.pdbx_seq_one_letter_code
_entity_poly.pdbx_strand_id
1 'polypeptide(L)'
;VREGRLKYENPDGSGQPLRFLKKRLRYLDEQAPGRGGAVGQEKGQEAGGRQAQEPEPFTSDRGWDPLGRYALRRRLRYPNPLDDGALSELLVPDGYGRSDLLFFDTETTGLSGGAGSSIFLIGTAWLEGQDLWAEQIFLRDFPGEGEFLAGIAERLKRHRLFVSYNGRAFDSHLLRTRFVLNRMELVLERQTDLLYWARRLWRRSLSDCSLGTVEREILGIDREADVAGFEIPGIYLHYLRSGRPGRLDLVFEHNLQDVLTLASLFVTVNRILGSRDREQRTDPASVYMDRAALGRFMLGSGKIRGVELLEDSFETGDESAGRSLSLHYKRRGEWRRAVSVWERMVEGRKSLFAAVELAKYHEHRLKEPEQALLWVHKMLSWGLPLDARLRRELARRRERLERKAARSASG
;
A
#
# COMPACT_ATOMS: atom_id res chain seq x y z
N VAL A 1 17.38 -1.20 -24.73
CA VAL A 1 18.52 -0.38 -25.14
C VAL A 1 18.70 0.72 -24.12
N ARG A 2 19.81 0.61 -23.39
CA ARG A 2 20.50 1.58 -22.53
C ARG A 2 19.79 2.16 -21.29
N GLU A 3 20.33 1.66 -20.17
CA GLU A 3 20.39 2.20 -18.82
C GLU A 3 20.71 3.70 -18.79
N GLY A 4 19.87 4.44 -18.06
CA GLY A 4 20.15 5.77 -17.57
C GLY A 4 19.70 5.83 -16.11
N ARG A 5 20.57 5.39 -15.18
CA ARG A 5 20.40 5.65 -13.74
C ARG A 5 20.51 7.14 -13.49
N LEU A 6 19.41 7.82 -13.26
CA LEU A 6 19.39 9.16 -12.70
C LEU A 6 19.65 9.05 -11.17
N LYS A 7 20.86 9.43 -10.76
CA LYS A 7 21.17 9.72 -9.36
C LYS A 7 20.48 11.05 -9.01
N TYR A 8 19.42 10.99 -8.22
CA TYR A 8 18.82 12.19 -7.63
C TYR A 8 19.45 12.48 -6.26
N GLU A 9 20.18 13.57 -6.18
CA GLU A 9 20.54 14.22 -4.92
C GLU A 9 19.48 15.27 -4.60
N ASN A 10 18.83 15.16 -3.45
CA ASN A 10 17.83 16.11 -2.98
C ASN A 10 18.54 17.31 -2.31
N PRO A 11 18.33 18.57 -2.77
CA PRO A 11 19.02 19.74 -2.21
C PRO A 11 18.40 20.30 -0.91
N ASP A 12 17.23 19.85 -0.49
CA ASP A 12 16.55 20.42 0.67
C ASP A 12 16.09 19.36 1.68
N GLY A 13 16.26 19.67 2.97
CA GLY A 13 16.16 18.81 4.13
C GLY A 13 14.81 18.13 4.43
N SER A 14 13.85 18.08 3.46
CA SER A 14 12.50 17.53 3.64
C SER A 14 12.38 16.00 3.63
N GLY A 15 13.50 15.29 3.46
CA GLY A 15 13.59 13.83 3.45
C GLY A 15 14.05 13.17 4.76
N GLN A 16 13.95 13.86 5.90
CA GLN A 16 14.54 13.41 7.16
C GLN A 16 14.09 12.01 7.66
N PRO A 17 12.80 11.60 7.62
CA PRO A 17 12.40 10.28 8.11
C PRO A 17 13.00 9.13 7.28
N LEU A 18 13.02 9.29 5.94
CA LEU A 18 13.58 8.28 5.03
C LEU A 18 15.11 8.20 5.08
N ARG A 19 15.79 9.35 5.22
CA ARG A 19 17.25 9.40 5.43
C ARG A 19 17.66 8.71 6.72
N PHE A 20 16.84 8.83 7.75
CA PHE A 20 17.12 8.21 9.04
C PHE A 20 17.03 6.68 8.95
N LEU A 21 15.97 6.13 8.34
CA LEU A 21 15.86 4.69 8.11
C LEU A 21 17.02 4.17 7.25
N LYS A 22 17.37 4.85 6.15
CA LYS A 22 18.54 4.52 5.32
C LYS A 22 19.84 4.52 6.10
N LYS A 23 20.06 5.53 6.97
CA LYS A 23 21.27 5.63 7.78
C LYS A 23 21.35 4.56 8.87
N ARG A 24 20.19 4.17 9.41
CA ARG A 24 20.11 3.17 10.49
C ARG A 24 20.17 1.74 9.96
N LEU A 25 19.62 1.48 8.79
CA LEU A 25 19.82 0.20 8.11
C LEU A 25 21.29 -0.05 7.80
N ARG A 26 22.06 0.98 7.38
CA ARG A 26 23.52 0.91 7.28
C ARG A 26 24.19 0.66 8.64
N TYR A 27 23.70 1.27 9.71
CA TYR A 27 24.25 1.10 11.06
C TYR A 27 24.02 -0.32 11.62
N LEU A 28 22.90 -0.95 11.29
CA LEU A 28 22.62 -2.34 11.67
C LEU A 28 23.52 -3.31 10.89
N ASP A 29 23.86 -2.99 9.66
CA ASP A 29 24.78 -3.76 8.82
C ASP A 29 26.24 -3.62 9.30
N GLU A 30 26.63 -2.45 9.83
CA GLU A 30 27.95 -2.19 10.42
C GLU A 30 28.14 -2.84 11.81
N GLN A 31 27.04 -3.14 12.53
CA GLN A 31 27.07 -3.79 13.85
C GLN A 31 26.83 -5.30 13.79
N ALA A 32 26.60 -5.89 12.61
CA ALA A 32 26.54 -7.33 12.46
C ALA A 32 27.90 -7.96 12.78
N PRO A 33 27.98 -8.94 13.68
CA PRO A 33 29.26 -9.52 14.05
C PRO A 33 29.92 -10.19 12.85
N GLY A 34 31.09 -9.66 12.48
CA GLY A 34 32.17 -10.21 11.70
C GLY A 34 31.86 -11.13 10.53
N ARG A 35 31.80 -10.59 9.31
CA ARG A 35 32.05 -11.35 8.08
C ARG A 35 33.56 -11.62 7.96
N GLY A 36 34.00 -12.76 8.50
CA GLY A 36 35.36 -13.26 8.30
C GLY A 36 35.39 -14.75 8.62
N GLY A 37 35.31 -15.63 7.58
CA GLY A 37 35.45 -17.06 7.82
C GLY A 37 35.02 -17.93 6.64
N ALA A 38 35.95 -18.17 5.75
CA ALA A 38 36.14 -19.29 4.81
C ALA A 38 35.02 -20.32 4.65
N VAL A 39 34.62 -20.52 3.40
CA VAL A 39 33.90 -21.70 2.89
C VAL A 39 34.74 -22.92 3.09
N GLY A 40 34.45 -23.72 4.13
CA GLY A 40 35.00 -25.06 4.36
C GLY A 40 34.06 -26.11 3.75
N GLN A 41 34.56 -26.90 2.81
CA GLN A 41 33.90 -28.07 2.28
C GLN A 41 33.74 -29.12 3.39
N GLU A 42 32.51 -29.39 3.82
CA GLU A 42 32.25 -30.57 4.67
C GLU A 42 32.07 -31.85 3.84
N LYS A 43 33.02 -32.76 4.05
CA LYS A 43 32.90 -34.17 3.66
C LYS A 43 31.93 -34.85 4.62
N GLY A 44 31.02 -35.66 4.04
CA GLY A 44 30.08 -36.48 4.79
C GLY A 44 30.75 -37.44 5.80
N GLN A 45 30.14 -37.50 6.98
CA GLN A 45 30.38 -38.59 7.94
C GLN A 45 29.03 -39.13 8.44
N GLU A 46 29.04 -40.45 8.62
CA GLU A 46 27.91 -41.34 8.82
C GLU A 46 27.23 -41.21 10.20
N ALA A 47 25.99 -41.71 10.24
CA ALA A 47 25.07 -41.71 11.38
C ALA A 47 25.58 -42.48 12.59
N GLY A 48 25.88 -41.75 13.67
CA GLY A 48 26.02 -42.31 15.03
C GLY A 48 24.93 -41.69 15.92
N GLY A 49 24.33 -42.50 16.77
CA GLY A 49 23.19 -42.20 17.64
C GLY A 49 23.31 -40.87 18.38
N ARG A 50 22.37 -39.93 18.10
CA ARG A 50 22.31 -38.61 18.72
C ARG A 50 21.64 -38.66 20.06
N GLN A 51 22.39 -38.47 21.12
CA GLN A 51 21.86 -37.83 22.32
C GLN A 51 21.32 -36.47 21.93
N ALA A 52 20.07 -36.17 22.28
CA ALA A 52 19.46 -34.87 22.07
C ALA A 52 20.32 -33.81 22.79
N GLN A 53 21.15 -33.12 22.05
CA GLN A 53 21.82 -31.90 22.56
C GLN A 53 20.74 -30.89 22.81
N GLU A 54 20.70 -30.35 24.05
CA GLU A 54 19.85 -29.18 24.32
C GLU A 54 20.18 -28.10 23.28
N PRO A 55 19.13 -27.46 22.71
CA PRO A 55 19.35 -26.43 21.71
C PRO A 55 20.23 -25.32 22.31
N GLU A 56 21.25 -24.89 21.57
CA GLU A 56 22.06 -23.76 22.01
C GLU A 56 21.14 -22.60 22.41
N PRO A 57 21.28 -22.04 23.59
CA PRO A 57 20.37 -21.04 24.08
C PRO A 57 20.46 -19.81 23.16
N PHE A 58 19.30 -19.31 22.69
CA PHE A 58 19.19 -17.91 22.29
C PHE A 58 19.52 -17.10 23.54
N THR A 59 20.74 -16.62 23.63
CA THR A 59 21.27 -15.97 24.82
C THR A 59 20.83 -14.50 24.86
N SER A 60 20.75 -13.94 26.07
CA SER A 60 20.55 -12.53 26.36
C SER A 60 21.51 -11.60 25.56
N ASP A 61 22.64 -12.13 25.14
CA ASP A 61 23.64 -11.43 24.30
C ASP A 61 23.11 -10.94 22.95
N ARG A 62 21.99 -11.52 22.48
CA ARG A 62 21.29 -11.09 21.26
C ARG A 62 20.08 -10.20 21.51
N GLY A 63 19.89 -9.72 22.76
CA GLY A 63 18.77 -8.83 23.11
C GLY A 63 17.40 -9.53 23.17
N TRP A 64 17.36 -10.87 23.30
CA TRP A 64 16.14 -11.64 23.48
C TRP A 64 15.92 -11.96 24.96
N ASP A 65 14.75 -11.59 25.47
CA ASP A 65 14.28 -11.92 26.81
C ASP A 65 13.28 -13.10 26.77
N PRO A 66 13.37 -14.05 27.72
CA PRO A 66 12.36 -15.10 27.80
C PRO A 66 10.99 -14.52 28.15
N LEU A 67 9.99 -14.89 27.39
CA LEU A 67 8.58 -14.59 27.66
C LEU A 67 7.90 -15.79 28.36
N GLY A 68 8.50 -16.96 28.24
CA GLY A 68 8.14 -18.21 28.83
C GLY A 68 9.19 -19.26 28.49
N ARG A 69 8.85 -20.55 28.57
CA ARG A 69 9.78 -21.64 28.26
C ARG A 69 10.15 -21.69 26.77
N TYR A 70 9.17 -21.44 25.90
CA TYR A 70 9.31 -21.59 24.46
C TYR A 70 9.04 -20.32 23.67
N ALA A 71 8.81 -19.20 24.33
CA ALA A 71 8.61 -17.92 23.68
C ALA A 71 9.67 -16.92 24.13
N LEU A 72 10.18 -16.15 23.17
CA LEU A 72 11.17 -15.10 23.38
C LEU A 72 10.60 -13.77 22.88
N ARG A 73 11.06 -12.69 23.50
CA ARG A 73 10.71 -11.33 23.12
C ARG A 73 11.97 -10.47 23.02
N ARG A 74 12.07 -9.63 21.97
CA ARG A 74 13.05 -8.53 21.94
C ARG A 74 12.38 -7.21 21.67
N ARG A 75 12.95 -6.12 22.20
CA ARG A 75 12.48 -4.75 21.99
C ARG A 75 13.62 -3.88 21.49
N LEU A 76 13.30 -3.07 20.51
CA LEU A 76 14.23 -2.15 19.88
C LEU A 76 13.59 -0.75 19.83
N ARG A 77 14.42 0.27 19.86
CA ARG A 77 13.96 1.66 19.89
C ARG A 77 14.54 2.42 18.72
N TYR A 78 13.70 3.14 18.01
CA TYR A 78 14.04 3.97 16.87
C TYR A 78 13.45 5.36 17.04
N PRO A 79 14.00 6.40 16.40
CA PRO A 79 13.33 7.69 16.35
C PRO A 79 11.98 7.58 15.64
N ASN A 80 11.02 8.35 16.14
CA ASN A 80 9.69 8.43 15.56
C ASN A 80 9.76 9.01 14.13
N PRO A 81 9.31 8.28 13.09
CA PRO A 81 9.32 8.78 11.74
C PRO A 81 8.14 9.73 11.45
N LEU A 82 7.13 9.76 12.33
CA LEU A 82 5.93 10.57 12.17
C LEU A 82 6.19 11.97 12.74
N ASP A 83 6.10 12.99 11.90
CA ASP A 83 6.13 14.37 12.32
C ASP A 83 4.89 14.74 13.18
N ASP A 84 4.88 15.91 13.82
CA ASP A 84 3.77 16.36 14.65
C ASP A 84 2.53 16.77 13.84
N GLY A 85 2.53 16.62 12.54
CA GLY A 85 1.43 16.91 11.63
C GLY A 85 0.15 16.10 11.91
N ALA A 86 -0.96 16.56 11.43
CA ALA A 86 -2.25 15.90 11.58
C ALA A 86 -2.28 14.54 10.82
N LEU A 87 -2.98 13.57 11.39
CA LEU A 87 -3.28 12.33 10.71
C LEU A 87 -4.45 12.54 9.75
N SER A 88 -4.34 11.98 8.55
CA SER A 88 -5.41 12.03 7.55
C SER A 88 -6.58 11.12 7.97
N GLU A 89 -7.78 11.66 8.03
CA GLU A 89 -9.02 10.91 8.32
C GLU A 89 -9.27 9.77 7.33
N LEU A 90 -8.65 9.83 6.13
CA LEU A 90 -8.75 8.76 5.14
C LEU A 90 -7.90 7.54 5.51
N LEU A 91 -6.88 7.74 6.33
CA LEU A 91 -5.95 6.70 6.80
C LEU A 91 -6.25 6.29 8.24
N VAL A 92 -6.56 7.27 9.08
CA VAL A 92 -6.90 7.11 10.49
C VAL A 92 -8.31 7.65 10.71
N PRO A 93 -9.31 6.80 10.94
CA PRO A 93 -10.68 7.25 11.19
C PRO A 93 -10.81 8.15 12.42
N ASP A 94 -11.88 8.94 12.49
CA ASP A 94 -12.19 9.75 13.66
C ASP A 94 -12.26 8.91 14.94
N GLY A 95 -11.77 9.47 16.04
CA GLY A 95 -11.71 8.81 17.34
C GLY A 95 -10.48 7.92 17.57
N TYR A 96 -9.58 7.84 16.57
CA TYR A 96 -8.27 7.19 16.70
C TYR A 96 -7.14 8.22 16.60
N GLY A 97 -6.08 7.99 17.36
CA GLY A 97 -4.89 8.83 17.38
C GLY A 97 -3.60 8.04 17.17
N ARG A 98 -2.48 8.72 17.31
CA ARG A 98 -1.12 8.11 17.15
C ARG A 98 -0.87 6.98 18.15
N SER A 99 -1.34 7.14 19.39
CA SER A 99 -1.19 6.13 20.44
C SER A 99 -2.02 4.86 20.19
N ASP A 100 -3.02 4.93 19.31
CA ASP A 100 -3.82 3.76 18.94
C ASP A 100 -3.16 2.90 17.86
N LEU A 101 -2.14 3.44 17.15
CA LEU A 101 -1.49 2.76 16.03
C LEU A 101 -0.61 1.61 16.51
N LEU A 102 -0.81 0.43 15.91
CA LEU A 102 0.09 -0.70 16.00
C LEU A 102 0.37 -1.23 14.58
N PHE A 103 1.60 -1.10 14.16
CA PHE A 103 2.10 -1.76 12.95
C PHE A 103 2.41 -3.21 13.27
N PHE A 104 2.05 -4.15 12.40
CA PHE A 104 2.38 -5.55 12.63
C PHE A 104 2.56 -6.33 11.34
N ASP A 105 3.39 -7.35 11.43
CA ASP A 105 3.68 -8.32 10.39
C ASP A 105 3.97 -9.69 11.00
N THR A 106 3.70 -10.81 10.30
CA THR A 106 3.85 -12.16 10.85
C THR A 106 4.59 -13.10 9.91
N GLU A 107 5.46 -13.95 10.50
CA GLU A 107 6.07 -15.07 9.79
C GLU A 107 5.41 -16.39 10.19
N THR A 108 5.19 -17.23 9.20
CA THR A 108 4.36 -18.41 9.33
C THR A 108 5.03 -19.68 8.79
N THR A 109 4.58 -20.84 9.25
CA THR A 109 5.11 -22.14 8.80
C THR A 109 4.58 -22.58 7.42
N GLY A 110 3.69 -21.80 6.81
CA GLY A 110 3.11 -22.10 5.50
C GLY A 110 2.60 -20.88 4.79
N LEU A 111 2.71 -20.86 3.47
CA LEU A 111 2.37 -19.73 2.61
C LEU A 111 0.86 -19.56 2.35
N SER A 112 0.03 -20.54 2.70
CA SER A 112 -1.39 -20.58 2.32
C SER A 112 -2.38 -20.19 3.41
N GLY A 113 -1.91 -19.81 4.62
CA GLY A 113 -2.79 -19.31 5.69
C GLY A 113 -3.85 -20.29 6.23
N GLY A 114 -3.75 -21.58 5.91
CA GLY A 114 -4.69 -22.60 6.36
C GLY A 114 -4.54 -22.95 7.87
N ALA A 115 -5.53 -23.63 8.45
CA ALA A 115 -5.55 -24.03 9.86
C ALA A 115 -4.33 -24.87 10.30
N GLY A 116 -3.62 -25.50 9.38
CA GLY A 116 -2.36 -26.21 9.62
C GLY A 116 -1.13 -25.31 9.69
N SER A 117 -1.23 -24.02 9.38
CA SER A 117 -0.12 -23.08 9.51
C SER A 117 -0.10 -22.48 10.91
N SER A 118 1.10 -22.32 11.48
CA SER A 118 1.33 -21.64 12.76
C SER A 118 2.11 -20.34 12.50
N ILE A 119 1.86 -19.34 13.34
CA ILE A 119 2.69 -18.14 13.40
C ILE A 119 3.84 -18.46 14.35
N PHE A 120 5.08 -18.23 13.92
CA PHE A 120 6.25 -18.45 14.76
C PHE A 120 7.02 -17.17 15.10
N LEU A 121 6.78 -16.11 14.35
CA LEU A 121 7.34 -14.79 14.63
C LEU A 121 6.28 -13.73 14.36
N ILE A 122 6.14 -12.78 15.23
CA ILE A 122 5.39 -11.56 15.01
C ILE A 122 6.28 -10.36 15.29
N GLY A 123 6.34 -9.45 14.34
CA GLY A 123 6.87 -8.12 14.51
C GLY A 123 5.76 -7.13 14.78
N THR A 124 5.96 -6.23 15.73
CA THR A 124 5.06 -5.11 15.98
C THR A 124 5.85 -3.83 16.17
N ALA A 125 5.27 -2.68 15.79
CA ALA A 125 5.82 -1.38 16.17
C ALA A 125 4.71 -0.41 16.56
N TRP A 126 5.02 0.51 17.46
CA TRP A 126 4.11 1.55 17.94
C TRP A 126 4.86 2.83 18.28
N LEU A 127 4.13 3.93 18.34
CA LEU A 127 4.67 5.24 18.65
C LEU A 127 4.50 5.54 20.14
N GLU A 128 5.57 5.97 20.79
CA GLU A 128 5.55 6.38 22.20
C GLU A 128 6.47 7.59 22.38
N GLY A 129 5.89 8.76 22.57
CA GLY A 129 6.63 10.03 22.62
C GLY A 129 7.37 10.30 21.30
N GLN A 130 8.68 10.52 21.43
CA GLN A 130 9.57 10.76 20.29
C GLN A 130 10.19 9.48 19.71
N ASP A 131 9.66 8.32 20.08
CA ASP A 131 10.21 7.04 19.70
C ASP A 131 9.22 6.18 18.92
N LEU A 132 9.77 5.39 18.02
CA LEU A 132 9.14 4.22 17.43
C LEU A 132 9.73 2.99 18.12
N TRP A 133 8.94 2.32 18.91
CA TRP A 133 9.29 1.04 19.50
C TRP A 133 8.96 -0.09 18.54
N ALA A 134 9.90 -1.00 18.35
CA ALA A 134 9.67 -2.26 17.67
C ALA A 134 9.81 -3.42 18.67
N GLU A 135 8.91 -4.38 18.58
CA GLU A 135 8.93 -5.60 19.41
C GLU A 135 8.75 -6.80 18.50
N GLN A 136 9.56 -7.82 18.72
CA GLN A 136 9.37 -9.11 18.10
C GLN A 136 9.10 -10.16 19.18
N ILE A 137 8.16 -11.07 18.92
CA ILE A 137 7.90 -12.24 19.73
C ILE A 137 8.14 -13.46 18.84
N PHE A 138 9.01 -14.37 19.31
CA PHE A 138 9.44 -15.55 18.59
C PHE A 138 9.03 -16.82 19.34
N LEU A 139 8.42 -17.77 18.61
CA LEU A 139 8.05 -19.08 19.10
C LEU A 139 9.19 -20.06 18.81
N ARG A 140 9.85 -20.54 19.87
CA ARG A 140 10.96 -21.50 19.75
C ARG A 140 10.49 -22.91 19.39
N ASP A 141 9.32 -23.30 19.85
CA ASP A 141 8.73 -24.61 19.58
C ASP A 141 7.21 -24.57 19.81
N PHE A 142 6.48 -25.40 19.08
CA PHE A 142 5.01 -25.42 19.08
C PHE A 142 4.33 -25.61 20.45
N PRO A 143 4.89 -26.39 21.42
CA PRO A 143 4.30 -26.46 22.76
C PRO A 143 4.15 -25.11 23.46
N GLY A 144 4.92 -24.11 23.07
CA GLY A 144 4.87 -22.76 23.62
C GLY A 144 3.89 -21.81 22.94
N GLU A 145 3.05 -22.29 22.03
CA GLU A 145 2.14 -21.40 21.29
C GLU A 145 1.21 -20.61 22.23
N GLY A 146 0.76 -21.18 23.33
CA GLY A 146 -0.06 -20.46 24.32
C GLY A 146 0.69 -19.27 24.96
N GLU A 147 1.96 -19.45 25.33
CA GLU A 147 2.81 -18.38 25.88
C GLU A 147 3.06 -17.28 24.82
N PHE A 148 3.36 -17.70 23.61
CA PHE A 148 3.56 -16.82 22.45
C PHE A 148 2.33 -15.95 22.18
N LEU A 149 1.14 -16.56 22.08
CA LEU A 149 -0.12 -15.85 21.84
C LEU A 149 -0.51 -14.94 23.02
N ALA A 150 -0.18 -15.33 24.26
CA ALA A 150 -0.41 -14.48 25.43
C ALA A 150 0.43 -13.20 25.37
N GLY A 151 1.70 -13.30 24.95
CA GLY A 151 2.55 -12.14 24.72
C GLY A 151 2.03 -11.21 23.62
N ILE A 152 1.51 -11.80 22.53
CA ILE A 152 0.85 -11.04 21.45
C ILE A 152 -0.40 -10.34 21.98
N ALA A 153 -1.27 -11.05 22.73
CA ALA A 153 -2.50 -10.50 23.29
C ALA A 153 -2.23 -9.30 24.20
N GLU A 154 -1.17 -9.37 25.03
CA GLU A 154 -0.74 -8.25 25.88
C GLU A 154 -0.46 -6.99 25.06
N ARG A 155 0.21 -7.14 23.91
CA ARG A 155 0.53 -6.02 23.01
C ARG A 155 -0.73 -5.49 22.31
N LEU A 156 -1.53 -6.36 21.73
CA LEU A 156 -2.72 -5.98 20.97
C LEU A 156 -3.77 -5.24 21.82
N LYS A 157 -3.94 -5.59 23.10
CA LYS A 157 -4.89 -4.94 24.02
C LYS A 157 -4.59 -3.46 24.29
N ARG A 158 -3.36 -3.01 24.02
CA ARG A 158 -2.94 -1.61 24.25
C ARG A 158 -3.23 -0.67 23.06
N HIS A 159 -3.66 -1.23 21.93
CA HIS A 159 -3.86 -0.48 20.69
C HIS A 159 -5.21 -0.81 20.06
N ARG A 160 -5.75 0.12 19.28
CA ARG A 160 -7.09 0.00 18.69
C ARG A 160 -7.08 0.06 17.16
N LEU A 161 -6.00 0.59 16.55
CA LEU A 161 -5.87 0.72 15.10
C LEU A 161 -4.63 -0.05 14.62
N PHE A 162 -4.88 -1.14 13.93
CA PHE A 162 -3.86 -2.06 13.43
C PHE A 162 -3.48 -1.74 12.00
N VAL A 163 -2.17 -1.62 11.72
CA VAL A 163 -1.64 -1.29 10.40
C VAL A 163 -0.80 -2.45 9.90
N SER A 164 -1.08 -2.93 8.70
CA SER A 164 -0.39 -4.08 8.08
C SER A 164 -0.26 -3.90 6.57
N TYR A 165 0.46 -4.80 5.92
CA TYR A 165 0.54 -4.90 4.48
C TYR A 165 -0.05 -6.23 4.00
N ASN A 166 -1.22 -6.20 3.36
CA ASN A 166 -1.98 -7.40 2.99
C ASN A 166 -2.45 -8.26 4.18
N GLY A 167 -2.17 -7.82 5.42
CA GLY A 167 -2.45 -8.58 6.63
C GLY A 167 -3.94 -8.74 6.92
N ARG A 168 -4.77 -7.88 6.35
CA ARG A 168 -6.23 -8.04 6.46
C ARG A 168 -6.72 -9.34 5.82
N ALA A 169 -6.08 -9.77 4.73
CA ALA A 169 -6.43 -10.99 4.02
C ALA A 169 -5.72 -12.24 4.55
N PHE A 170 -4.55 -12.09 5.19
CA PHE A 170 -3.70 -13.20 5.63
C PHE A 170 -3.46 -13.22 7.14
N ASP A 171 -2.63 -12.33 7.66
CA ASP A 171 -2.16 -12.35 9.05
C ASP A 171 -3.28 -12.32 10.07
N SER A 172 -4.28 -11.44 9.87
CA SER A 172 -5.42 -11.30 10.78
C SER A 172 -6.29 -12.54 10.82
N HIS A 173 -6.45 -13.24 9.70
CA HIS A 173 -7.19 -14.50 9.65
C HIS A 173 -6.45 -15.61 10.38
N LEU A 174 -5.14 -15.71 10.16
CA LEU A 174 -4.33 -16.72 10.82
C LEU A 174 -4.24 -16.43 12.32
N LEU A 175 -3.99 -15.18 12.74
CA LEU A 175 -4.06 -14.79 14.15
C LEU A 175 -5.38 -15.21 14.80
N ARG A 176 -6.52 -14.87 14.19
CA ARG A 176 -7.84 -15.28 14.71
C ARG A 176 -7.94 -16.80 14.86
N THR A 177 -7.51 -17.54 13.85
CA THR A 177 -7.54 -19.01 13.88
C THR A 177 -6.70 -19.57 15.01
N ARG A 178 -5.46 -19.05 15.21
CA ARG A 178 -4.56 -19.52 16.27
C ARG A 178 -5.11 -19.19 17.65
N PHE A 179 -5.64 -17.98 17.85
CA PHE A 179 -6.27 -17.57 19.10
C PHE A 179 -7.48 -18.48 19.45
N VAL A 180 -8.35 -18.73 18.49
CA VAL A 180 -9.51 -19.62 18.68
C VAL A 180 -9.08 -21.04 19.03
N LEU A 181 -8.08 -21.60 18.34
CA LEU A 181 -7.57 -22.95 18.63
C LEU A 181 -6.95 -23.05 20.03
N ASN A 182 -6.38 -21.97 20.54
CA ASN A 182 -5.85 -21.88 21.90
C ASN A 182 -6.88 -21.39 22.94
N ARG A 183 -8.17 -21.27 22.56
CA ARG A 183 -9.27 -20.79 23.43
C ARG A 183 -9.01 -19.41 24.03
N MET A 184 -8.35 -18.55 23.27
CA MET A 184 -8.02 -17.18 23.66
C MET A 184 -8.86 -16.18 22.85
N GLU A 185 -9.18 -15.05 23.47
CA GLU A 185 -9.88 -13.96 22.81
C GLU A 185 -8.89 -13.06 22.07
N LEU A 186 -9.22 -12.73 20.83
CA LEU A 186 -8.48 -11.76 20.00
C LEU A 186 -9.36 -10.56 19.71
N VAL A 187 -8.92 -9.38 20.12
CA VAL A 187 -9.56 -8.11 19.81
C VAL A 187 -8.72 -7.38 18.74
N LEU A 188 -9.25 -7.29 17.53
CA LEU A 188 -8.73 -6.45 16.46
C LEU A 188 -9.85 -5.50 16.03
N GLU A 189 -9.93 -4.33 16.67
CA GLU A 189 -11.05 -3.40 16.47
C GLU A 189 -11.08 -2.82 15.06
N ARG A 190 -10.01 -2.20 14.64
CA ARG A 190 -9.90 -1.55 13.35
C ARG A 190 -8.58 -1.86 12.67
N GLN A 191 -8.62 -2.03 11.36
CA GLN A 191 -7.42 -2.33 10.58
C GLN A 191 -7.31 -1.45 9.35
N THR A 192 -6.13 -0.85 9.16
CA THR A 192 -5.72 -0.15 7.94
C THR A 192 -4.71 -1.03 7.20
N ASP A 193 -5.03 -1.41 5.98
CA ASP A 193 -4.16 -2.22 5.13
C ASP A 193 -3.47 -1.33 4.10
N LEU A 194 -2.15 -1.21 4.20
CA LEU A 194 -1.35 -0.33 3.35
C LEU A 194 -1.21 -0.84 1.91
N LEU A 195 -1.40 -2.13 1.64
CA LEU A 195 -1.46 -2.64 0.27
C LEU A 195 -2.60 -1.99 -0.52
N TYR A 196 -3.74 -1.73 0.13
CA TYR A 196 -4.85 -1.04 -0.50
C TYR A 196 -4.45 0.37 -0.96
N TRP A 197 -3.68 1.09 -0.13
CA TRP A 197 -3.15 2.41 -0.46
C TRP A 197 -2.05 2.36 -1.52
N ALA A 198 -1.13 1.41 -1.43
CA ALA A 198 -0.10 1.21 -2.44
C ALA A 198 -0.70 0.95 -3.82
N ARG A 199 -1.69 0.07 -3.91
CA ARG A 199 -2.42 -0.21 -5.16
C ARG A 199 -3.18 1.01 -5.68
N ARG A 200 -3.75 1.83 -4.82
CA ARG A 200 -4.46 3.04 -5.22
C ARG A 200 -3.52 4.12 -5.74
N LEU A 201 -2.39 4.29 -5.08
CA LEU A 201 -1.47 5.37 -5.38
C LEU A 201 -0.51 5.03 -6.51
N TRP A 202 -0.03 3.77 -6.60
CA TRP A 202 1.12 3.46 -7.44
C TRP A 202 0.95 2.26 -8.39
N ARG A 203 -0.18 1.57 -8.39
CA ARG A 203 -0.38 0.38 -9.23
C ARG A 203 -0.10 0.61 -10.73
N ARG A 204 -0.33 1.81 -11.24
CA ARG A 204 -0.10 2.14 -12.66
C ARG A 204 1.36 2.41 -12.99
N SER A 205 2.16 2.71 -11.99
CA SER A 205 3.56 3.13 -12.12
C SER A 205 4.55 2.07 -11.68
N LEU A 206 4.13 1.12 -10.84
CA LEU A 206 4.96 0.02 -10.35
C LEU A 206 4.70 -1.26 -11.14
N SER A 207 5.71 -2.11 -11.25
CA SER A 207 5.60 -3.46 -11.84
C SER A 207 4.61 -4.33 -11.07
N ASP A 208 4.66 -4.25 -9.75
CA ASP A 208 3.75 -4.87 -8.80
C ASP A 208 3.67 -4.00 -7.54
N CYS A 209 2.76 -4.35 -6.61
CA CYS A 209 2.63 -3.67 -5.34
C CYS A 209 3.02 -4.60 -4.18
N SER A 210 4.09 -5.40 -4.32
CA SER A 210 4.71 -6.08 -3.18
C SER A 210 5.38 -5.06 -2.24
N LEU A 211 5.56 -5.41 -0.97
CA LEU A 211 6.21 -4.52 -0.01
C LEU A 211 7.63 -4.17 -0.47
N GLY A 212 8.39 -5.16 -0.93
CA GLY A 212 9.75 -4.96 -1.44
C GLY A 212 9.83 -4.04 -2.67
N THR A 213 8.85 -4.11 -3.59
CA THR A 213 8.79 -3.17 -4.72
C THR A 213 8.49 -1.75 -4.23
N VAL A 214 7.57 -1.59 -3.29
CA VAL A 214 7.25 -0.27 -2.69
C VAL A 214 8.43 0.28 -1.90
N GLU A 215 9.16 -0.54 -1.16
CA GLU A 215 10.40 -0.16 -0.49
C GLU A 215 11.41 0.44 -1.46
N ARG A 216 11.73 -0.31 -2.50
CA ARG A 216 12.77 0.07 -3.46
C ARG A 216 12.38 1.30 -4.27
N GLU A 217 11.19 1.29 -4.88
CA GLU A 217 10.79 2.30 -5.86
C GLU A 217 10.22 3.58 -5.21
N ILE A 218 9.52 3.45 -4.08
CA ILE A 218 8.81 4.56 -3.43
C ILE A 218 9.58 5.10 -2.23
N LEU A 219 10.06 4.21 -1.36
CA LEU A 219 10.78 4.62 -0.15
C LEU A 219 12.29 4.73 -0.39
N GLY A 220 12.79 4.14 -1.49
CA GLY A 220 14.21 4.09 -1.84
C GLY A 220 15.02 3.32 -0.79
N ILE A 221 14.47 2.25 -0.26
CA ILE A 221 15.08 1.32 0.68
C ILE A 221 15.51 0.08 -0.11
N ASP A 222 16.80 -0.19 -0.15
CA ASP A 222 17.36 -1.42 -0.70
C ASP A 222 17.77 -2.34 0.45
N ARG A 223 17.37 -3.61 0.37
CA ARG A 223 17.77 -4.65 1.34
C ARG A 223 19.04 -5.33 0.82
N GLU A 224 20.17 -5.14 1.52
CA GLU A 224 21.46 -5.71 1.08
C GLU A 224 21.56 -7.22 1.30
N ALA A 225 20.93 -7.74 2.36
CA ALA A 225 20.92 -9.17 2.68
C ALA A 225 19.51 -9.54 3.17
N ASP A 226 18.65 -9.95 2.26
CA ASP A 226 17.30 -10.40 2.59
C ASP A 226 17.12 -11.89 2.31
N VAL A 227 16.20 -12.51 3.03
CA VAL A 227 15.73 -13.86 2.79
C VAL A 227 14.44 -13.80 1.97
N ALA A 228 14.36 -14.60 0.92
CA ALA A 228 13.12 -14.65 0.16
C ALA A 228 11.98 -15.21 1.03
N GLY A 229 10.82 -14.52 1.05
CA GLY A 229 9.70 -14.88 1.92
C GLY A 229 9.26 -16.35 1.80
N PHE A 230 9.40 -16.97 0.62
CA PHE A 230 9.09 -18.39 0.42
C PHE A 230 10.08 -19.34 1.11
N GLU A 231 11.30 -18.90 1.45
CA GLU A 231 12.30 -19.70 2.17
C GLU A 231 12.07 -19.69 3.68
N ILE A 232 11.42 -18.66 4.22
CA ILE A 232 11.25 -18.41 5.67
C ILE A 232 10.62 -19.60 6.42
N PRO A 233 9.55 -20.24 5.92
CA PRO A 233 9.00 -21.43 6.55
C PRO A 233 10.01 -22.58 6.67
N GLY A 234 10.80 -22.77 5.61
CA GLY A 234 11.85 -23.81 5.56
C GLY A 234 12.97 -23.58 6.57
N ILE A 235 13.37 -22.32 6.77
CA ILE A 235 14.39 -21.93 7.76
C ILE A 235 13.92 -22.25 9.17
N TYR A 236 12.69 -21.88 9.51
CA TYR A 236 12.13 -22.19 10.82
C TYR A 236 11.96 -23.69 11.06
N LEU A 237 11.45 -24.44 10.10
CA LEU A 237 11.35 -25.91 10.20
C LEU A 237 12.71 -26.61 10.29
N HIS A 238 13.75 -26.07 9.67
CA HIS A 238 15.11 -26.54 9.86
C HIS A 238 15.60 -26.30 11.30
N TYR A 239 15.36 -25.10 11.84
CA TYR A 239 15.66 -24.78 13.23
C TYR A 239 14.98 -25.75 14.20
N LEU A 240 13.69 -26.01 14.06
CA LEU A 240 12.95 -26.95 14.91
C LEU A 240 13.56 -28.37 14.91
N ARG A 241 14.06 -28.82 13.76
CA ARG A 241 14.67 -30.15 13.62
C ARG A 241 16.10 -30.23 14.11
N SER A 242 16.89 -29.19 13.91
CA SER A 242 18.31 -29.18 14.21
C SER A 242 18.65 -28.64 15.61
N GLY A 243 17.77 -27.84 16.21
CA GLY A 243 18.03 -27.05 17.39
C GLY A 243 19.03 -25.89 17.18
N ARG A 244 19.52 -25.70 15.95
CA ARG A 244 20.53 -24.68 15.63
C ARG A 244 19.88 -23.45 14.98
N PRO A 245 20.22 -22.23 15.41
CA PRO A 245 19.65 -20.99 14.86
C PRO A 245 19.81 -20.86 13.34
N GLY A 246 20.96 -21.25 12.79
CA GLY A 246 21.22 -21.18 11.35
C GLY A 246 20.96 -19.81 10.75
N ARG A 247 20.04 -19.72 9.81
CA ARG A 247 19.64 -18.48 9.11
C ARG A 247 18.48 -17.74 9.78
N LEU A 248 18.07 -18.08 11.01
CA LEU A 248 16.96 -17.40 11.70
C LEU A 248 17.22 -15.90 11.92
N ASP A 249 18.49 -15.50 12.09
CA ASP A 249 18.83 -14.08 12.23
C ASP A 249 18.35 -13.27 10.99
N LEU A 250 18.47 -13.84 9.79
CA LEU A 250 17.96 -13.20 8.57
C LEU A 250 16.41 -13.08 8.58
N VAL A 251 15.73 -14.08 9.15
CA VAL A 251 14.26 -14.02 9.29
C VAL A 251 13.85 -12.95 10.29
N PHE A 252 14.58 -12.82 11.40
CA PHE A 252 14.33 -11.76 12.37
C PHE A 252 14.55 -10.36 11.78
N GLU A 253 15.63 -10.17 11.01
CA GLU A 253 15.89 -8.91 10.34
C GLU A 253 14.85 -8.60 9.24
N HIS A 254 14.44 -9.62 8.46
CA HIS A 254 13.37 -9.49 7.47
C HIS A 254 12.08 -8.95 8.11
N ASN A 255 11.54 -9.64 9.11
CA ASN A 255 10.33 -9.24 9.78
C ASN A 255 10.45 -7.88 10.51
N LEU A 256 11.60 -7.57 11.10
CA LEU A 256 11.86 -6.27 11.70
C LEU A 256 11.83 -5.16 10.64
N GLN A 257 12.48 -5.40 9.51
CA GLN A 257 12.48 -4.47 8.38
C GLN A 257 11.07 -4.23 7.86
N ASP A 258 10.25 -5.27 7.70
CA ASP A 258 8.87 -5.15 7.24
C ASP A 258 8.06 -4.23 8.16
N VAL A 259 8.14 -4.42 9.47
CA VAL A 259 7.42 -3.59 10.45
C VAL A 259 7.89 -2.13 10.44
N LEU A 260 9.20 -1.88 10.32
CA LEU A 260 9.74 -0.52 10.20
C LEU A 260 9.33 0.15 8.89
N THR A 261 9.30 -0.64 7.81
CA THR A 261 8.78 -0.20 6.51
C THR A 261 7.32 0.17 6.57
N LEU A 262 6.49 -0.59 7.28
CA LEU A 262 5.07 -0.24 7.48
C LEU A 262 4.93 1.15 8.11
N ALA A 263 5.71 1.47 9.14
CA ALA A 263 5.68 2.79 9.77
C ALA A 263 6.08 3.90 8.78
N SER A 264 7.14 3.68 8.00
CA SER A 264 7.63 4.64 7.00
C SER A 264 6.65 4.84 5.85
N LEU A 265 6.05 3.74 5.38
CA LEU A 265 5.02 3.78 4.34
C LEU A 265 3.76 4.49 4.82
N PHE A 266 3.34 4.24 6.06
CA PHE A 266 2.23 4.94 6.69
C PHE A 266 2.46 6.45 6.71
N VAL A 267 3.65 6.90 7.13
CA VAL A 267 4.02 8.33 7.12
C VAL A 267 3.95 8.90 5.71
N THR A 268 4.49 8.18 4.73
CA THR A 268 4.49 8.61 3.33
C THR A 268 3.06 8.74 2.78
N VAL A 269 2.20 7.76 3.03
CA VAL A 269 0.79 7.80 2.64
C VAL A 269 0.05 8.92 3.38
N ASN A 270 0.28 9.08 4.69
CA ASN A 270 -0.32 10.15 5.49
C ASN A 270 0.03 11.53 4.93
N ARG A 271 1.30 11.76 4.59
CA ARG A 271 1.77 13.00 3.97
C ARG A 271 1.07 13.25 2.63
N ILE A 272 1.00 12.27 1.74
CA ILE A 272 0.28 12.38 0.46
C ILE A 272 -1.18 12.75 0.66
N LEU A 273 -1.85 12.14 1.64
CA LEU A 273 -3.27 12.38 1.92
C LEU A 273 -3.52 13.73 2.58
N GLY A 274 -2.60 14.21 3.42
CA GLY A 274 -2.70 15.46 4.18
C GLY A 274 -2.18 16.69 3.45
N SER A 275 -1.23 16.55 2.50
CA SER A 275 -0.59 17.70 1.86
C SER A 275 -1.56 18.49 0.97
N ARG A 276 -1.55 19.81 1.13
CA ARG A 276 -2.29 20.76 0.27
C ARG A 276 -1.42 21.34 -0.84
N ASP A 277 -0.12 21.10 -0.83
CA ASP A 277 0.84 21.82 -1.65
C ASP A 277 1.14 21.15 -3.00
N ARG A 278 1.13 21.98 -4.04
CA ARG A 278 1.70 21.67 -5.36
C ARG A 278 3.22 21.48 -5.32
N GLU A 279 3.89 21.88 -4.26
CA GLU A 279 5.35 21.91 -4.11
C GLU A 279 6.02 20.53 -3.89
N GLN A 280 5.26 19.52 -3.46
CA GLN A 280 5.82 18.16 -3.22
C GLN A 280 5.91 17.29 -4.49
N ARG A 281 6.11 17.91 -5.67
CA ARG A 281 6.16 17.16 -6.94
C ARG A 281 7.48 16.44 -7.20
N THR A 282 8.50 16.65 -6.38
CA THR A 282 9.85 16.08 -6.57
C THR A 282 10.12 14.79 -5.79
N ASP A 283 9.29 14.46 -4.83
CA ASP A 283 9.37 13.23 -4.05
C ASP A 283 8.94 12.02 -4.90
N PRO A 284 9.71 10.91 -4.96
CA PRO A 284 9.36 9.72 -5.73
C PRO A 284 7.93 9.23 -5.47
N ALA A 285 7.48 9.23 -4.22
CA ALA A 285 6.12 8.83 -3.87
C ALA A 285 5.04 9.68 -4.54
N SER A 286 5.31 10.97 -4.74
CA SER A 286 4.41 11.91 -5.42
C SER A 286 4.56 11.88 -6.94
N VAL A 287 5.76 11.61 -7.45
CA VAL A 287 6.04 11.49 -8.90
C VAL A 287 5.30 10.29 -9.49
N TYR A 288 5.39 9.15 -8.84
CA TYR A 288 4.75 7.90 -9.31
C TYR A 288 3.26 7.80 -8.97
N MET A 289 2.70 8.78 -8.25
CA MET A 289 1.31 8.72 -7.77
C MET A 289 0.29 8.86 -8.91
N ASP A 290 -0.70 7.95 -8.95
CA ASP A 290 -1.90 8.08 -9.78
C ASP A 290 -2.85 9.13 -9.17
N ARG A 291 -2.63 10.41 -9.58
CA ARG A 291 -3.44 11.55 -9.11
C ARG A 291 -4.91 11.39 -9.43
N ALA A 292 -5.22 10.84 -10.60
CA ALA A 292 -6.61 10.63 -11.00
C ALA A 292 -7.32 9.59 -10.14
N ALA A 293 -6.64 8.48 -9.79
CA ALA A 293 -7.19 7.47 -8.89
C ALA A 293 -7.42 8.03 -7.48
N LEU A 294 -6.45 8.79 -6.96
CA LEU A 294 -6.60 9.46 -5.67
C LEU A 294 -7.71 10.51 -5.70
N GLY A 295 -7.77 11.33 -6.76
CA GLY A 295 -8.81 12.35 -6.94
C GLY A 295 -10.22 11.76 -6.97
N ARG A 296 -10.43 10.67 -7.72
CA ARG A 296 -11.70 9.93 -7.73
C ARG A 296 -12.08 9.40 -6.34
N PHE A 297 -11.12 8.85 -5.62
CA PHE A 297 -11.35 8.34 -4.27
C PHE A 297 -11.73 9.45 -3.30
N MET A 298 -10.99 10.56 -3.31
CA MET A 298 -11.26 11.72 -2.45
C MET A 298 -12.63 12.33 -2.72
N LEU A 299 -13.03 12.45 -4.00
CA LEU A 299 -14.37 12.89 -4.35
C LEU A 299 -15.46 11.95 -3.84
N GLY A 300 -15.26 10.64 -3.97
CA GLY A 300 -16.15 9.63 -3.43
C GLY A 300 -16.29 9.70 -1.90
N SER A 301 -15.27 10.19 -1.23
CA SER A 301 -15.23 10.42 0.23
C SER A 301 -15.66 11.85 0.63
N GLY A 302 -16.20 12.64 -0.29
CA GLY A 302 -16.68 14.01 -0.02
C GLY A 302 -15.59 15.06 0.15
N LYS A 303 -14.32 14.75 -0.16
CA LYS A 303 -13.19 15.67 0.00
C LYS A 303 -12.99 16.50 -1.25
N ILE A 304 -13.12 17.84 -1.12
CA ILE A 304 -13.03 18.80 -2.24
C ILE A 304 -11.69 18.75 -3.00
N ARG A 305 -10.60 18.42 -2.30
CA ARG A 305 -9.27 18.24 -2.91
C ARG A 305 -9.26 17.24 -4.07
N GLY A 306 -10.24 16.31 -4.11
CA GLY A 306 -10.39 15.39 -5.23
C GLY A 306 -10.62 16.10 -6.57
N VAL A 307 -11.22 17.30 -6.57
CA VAL A 307 -11.39 18.13 -7.77
C VAL A 307 -10.04 18.61 -8.28
N GLU A 308 -9.22 19.21 -7.40
CA GLU A 308 -7.89 19.73 -7.72
C GLU A 308 -6.98 18.66 -8.33
N LEU A 309 -6.96 17.47 -7.73
CA LEU A 309 -6.18 16.33 -8.25
C LEU A 309 -6.65 15.86 -9.62
N LEU A 310 -7.96 15.91 -9.88
CA LEU A 310 -8.51 15.56 -11.19
C LEU A 310 -8.24 16.66 -12.23
N GLU A 311 -8.30 17.94 -11.84
CA GLU A 311 -7.93 19.06 -12.70
C GLU A 311 -6.47 18.98 -13.11
N ASP A 312 -5.55 18.83 -12.15
CA ASP A 312 -4.11 18.66 -12.42
C ASP A 312 -3.84 17.45 -13.34
N SER A 313 -4.52 16.32 -13.07
CA SER A 313 -4.35 15.12 -13.89
C SER A 313 -4.91 15.30 -15.31
N PHE A 314 -6.01 16.01 -15.47
CA PHE A 314 -6.59 16.33 -16.77
C PHE A 314 -5.70 17.30 -17.56
N GLU A 315 -5.10 18.29 -16.92
CA GLU A 315 -4.15 19.23 -17.53
C GLU A 315 -2.91 18.52 -18.08
N THR A 316 -2.45 17.45 -17.39
CA THR A 316 -1.34 16.60 -17.88
C THR A 316 -1.78 15.57 -18.92
N GLY A 317 -3.06 15.58 -19.34
CA GLY A 317 -3.58 14.78 -20.44
C GLY A 317 -4.25 13.46 -20.05
N ASP A 318 -4.56 13.21 -18.77
CA ASP A 318 -5.34 12.03 -18.37
C ASP A 318 -6.84 12.22 -18.72
N GLU A 319 -7.27 11.60 -19.81
CA GLU A 319 -8.67 11.64 -20.25
C GLU A 319 -9.64 11.04 -19.20
N SER A 320 -9.20 10.05 -18.43
CA SER A 320 -10.01 9.45 -17.38
C SER A 320 -10.30 10.41 -16.24
N ALA A 321 -9.38 11.32 -15.96
CA ALA A 321 -9.57 12.42 -15.01
C ALA A 321 -10.61 13.41 -15.53
N GLY A 322 -10.50 13.84 -16.78
CA GLY A 322 -11.47 14.73 -17.43
C GLY A 322 -12.88 14.14 -17.41
N ARG A 323 -13.01 12.84 -17.71
CA ARG A 323 -14.29 12.14 -17.61
C ARG A 323 -14.86 12.19 -16.19
N SER A 324 -14.05 11.91 -15.18
CA SER A 324 -14.48 11.91 -13.78
C SER A 324 -14.88 13.30 -13.29
N LEU A 325 -14.06 14.30 -13.64
CA LEU A 325 -14.26 15.71 -13.32
C LEU A 325 -15.55 16.27 -13.94
N SER A 326 -15.74 16.06 -15.25
CA SER A 326 -16.94 16.53 -15.93
C SER A 326 -18.23 15.90 -15.41
N LEU A 327 -18.21 14.61 -15.07
CA LEU A 327 -19.35 13.95 -14.43
C LEU A 327 -19.61 14.44 -13.02
N HIS A 328 -18.56 14.84 -12.29
CA HIS A 328 -18.71 15.49 -10.98
C HIS A 328 -19.43 16.84 -11.13
N TYR A 329 -18.96 17.71 -12.01
CA TYR A 329 -19.59 19.02 -12.27
C TYR A 329 -21.03 18.87 -12.77
N LYS A 330 -21.28 17.91 -13.67
CA LYS A 330 -22.63 17.61 -14.15
C LYS A 330 -23.60 17.24 -13.02
N ARG A 331 -23.18 16.36 -12.07
CA ARG A 331 -24.04 15.97 -10.93
C ARG A 331 -24.34 17.13 -10.01
N ARG A 332 -23.43 18.09 -9.88
CA ARG A 332 -23.61 19.30 -9.06
C ARG A 332 -24.40 20.42 -9.78
N GLY A 333 -24.76 20.21 -11.05
CA GLY A 333 -25.40 21.24 -11.86
C GLY A 333 -24.48 22.36 -12.34
N GLU A 334 -23.16 22.20 -12.18
CA GLU A 334 -22.11 23.15 -12.61
C GLU A 334 -21.85 22.99 -14.11
N TRP A 335 -22.90 23.21 -14.92
CA TRP A 335 -22.93 22.90 -16.35
C TRP A 335 -21.83 23.63 -17.15
N ARG A 336 -21.54 24.90 -16.83
CA ARG A 336 -20.47 25.64 -17.54
C ARG A 336 -19.12 24.93 -17.41
N ARG A 337 -18.79 24.46 -16.23
CA ARG A 337 -17.54 23.70 -15.98
C ARG A 337 -17.56 22.34 -16.68
N ALA A 338 -18.66 21.62 -16.62
CA ALA A 338 -18.79 20.34 -17.28
C ALA A 338 -18.61 20.47 -18.80
N VAL A 339 -19.24 21.47 -19.43
CA VAL A 339 -19.13 21.76 -20.87
C VAL A 339 -17.70 22.11 -21.25
N SER A 340 -17.05 23.00 -20.51
CA SER A 340 -15.64 23.38 -20.76
C SER A 340 -14.70 22.18 -20.74
N VAL A 341 -14.89 21.24 -19.79
CA VAL A 341 -14.09 20.00 -19.78
C VAL A 341 -14.39 19.14 -21.00
N TRP A 342 -15.66 18.95 -21.38
CA TRP A 342 -16.01 18.16 -22.57
C TRP A 342 -15.46 18.76 -23.87
N GLU A 343 -15.53 20.10 -24.04
CA GLU A 343 -14.97 20.79 -25.20
C GLU A 343 -13.47 20.54 -25.32
N ARG A 344 -12.72 20.75 -24.24
CA ARG A 344 -11.27 20.45 -24.17
C ARG A 344 -10.96 18.98 -24.51
N MET A 345 -11.76 18.03 -24.01
CA MET A 345 -11.60 16.60 -24.31
C MET A 345 -11.84 16.30 -25.80
N VAL A 346 -12.77 17.00 -26.44
CA VAL A 346 -13.05 16.86 -27.88
C VAL A 346 -11.94 17.46 -28.70
N GLU A 347 -11.51 18.68 -28.38
CA GLU A 347 -10.46 19.40 -29.12
C GLU A 347 -9.11 18.68 -29.05
N GLY A 348 -8.72 18.22 -27.84
CA GLY A 348 -7.43 17.59 -27.66
C GLY A 348 -7.34 16.17 -28.23
N ARG A 349 -8.41 15.36 -28.13
CA ARG A 349 -8.33 13.90 -28.43
C ARG A 349 -9.54 13.31 -29.15
N LYS A 350 -10.45 14.11 -29.66
CA LYS A 350 -11.70 13.65 -30.30
C LYS A 350 -12.47 12.65 -29.40
N SER A 351 -12.62 12.98 -28.12
CA SER A 351 -13.25 12.10 -27.13
C SER A 351 -14.73 11.84 -27.47
N LEU A 352 -15.04 10.60 -27.84
CA LEU A 352 -16.41 10.18 -28.13
C LEU A 352 -17.33 10.36 -26.89
N PHE A 353 -16.82 10.07 -25.70
CA PHE A 353 -17.57 10.30 -24.46
C PHE A 353 -17.99 11.76 -24.32
N ALA A 354 -17.04 12.68 -24.47
CA ALA A 354 -17.31 14.11 -24.29
C ALA A 354 -18.27 14.65 -25.36
N ALA A 355 -18.10 14.23 -26.61
CA ALA A 355 -19.00 14.62 -27.68
C ALA A 355 -20.45 14.11 -27.51
N VAL A 356 -20.60 12.88 -26.96
CA VAL A 356 -21.92 12.35 -26.56
C VAL A 356 -22.54 13.19 -25.44
N GLU A 357 -21.75 13.59 -24.44
CA GLU A 357 -22.26 14.41 -23.34
C GLU A 357 -22.61 15.85 -23.80
N LEU A 358 -21.84 16.44 -24.74
CA LEU A 358 -22.18 17.71 -25.39
C LEU A 358 -23.48 17.60 -26.20
N ALA A 359 -23.63 16.56 -27.01
CA ALA A 359 -24.87 16.32 -27.73
C ALA A 359 -26.07 16.20 -26.78
N LYS A 360 -25.94 15.48 -25.66
CA LYS A 360 -26.98 15.39 -24.63
C LYS A 360 -27.28 16.74 -23.97
N TYR A 361 -26.26 17.54 -23.72
CA TYR A 361 -26.41 18.85 -23.11
C TYR A 361 -27.23 19.80 -24.02
N HIS A 362 -26.87 19.91 -25.30
CA HIS A 362 -27.61 20.70 -26.26
C HIS A 362 -29.04 20.17 -26.47
N GLU A 363 -29.22 18.83 -26.61
CA GLU A 363 -30.55 18.24 -26.83
C GLU A 363 -31.50 18.45 -25.64
N HIS A 364 -31.00 18.18 -24.41
CA HIS A 364 -31.90 18.06 -23.27
C HIS A 364 -31.91 19.29 -22.38
N ARG A 365 -30.78 20.00 -22.26
CA ARG A 365 -30.65 21.17 -21.35
C ARG A 365 -30.94 22.47 -22.05
N LEU A 366 -30.31 22.71 -23.20
CA LEU A 366 -30.48 23.92 -23.97
C LEU A 366 -31.68 23.87 -24.90
N LYS A 367 -32.19 22.66 -25.23
CA LYS A 367 -33.25 22.45 -26.21
C LYS A 367 -32.89 22.90 -27.64
N GLU A 368 -31.62 22.72 -27.98
CA GLU A 368 -31.01 23.08 -29.27
C GLU A 368 -30.75 21.81 -30.11
N PRO A 369 -31.77 21.22 -30.78
CA PRO A 369 -31.61 19.95 -31.50
C PRO A 369 -30.62 20.05 -32.65
N GLU A 370 -30.48 21.20 -33.27
CA GLU A 370 -29.56 21.47 -34.40
C GLU A 370 -28.09 21.37 -33.93
N GLN A 371 -27.76 22.03 -32.81
CA GLN A 371 -26.43 21.94 -32.23
C GLN A 371 -26.11 20.53 -31.76
N ALA A 372 -27.09 19.84 -31.18
CA ALA A 372 -26.94 18.44 -30.78
C ALA A 372 -26.66 17.54 -32.01
N LEU A 373 -27.31 17.82 -33.16
CA LEU A 373 -27.12 17.08 -34.39
C LEU A 373 -25.72 17.32 -34.99
N LEU A 374 -25.20 18.54 -34.91
CA LEU A 374 -23.81 18.85 -35.34
C LEU A 374 -22.79 17.99 -34.56
N TRP A 375 -22.98 17.80 -33.28
CA TRP A 375 -22.12 16.91 -32.50
C TRP A 375 -22.19 15.47 -32.95
N VAL A 376 -23.39 14.95 -33.31
CA VAL A 376 -23.53 13.61 -33.86
C VAL A 376 -22.81 13.44 -35.18
N HIS A 377 -22.97 14.41 -36.11
CA HIS A 377 -22.26 14.42 -37.40
C HIS A 377 -20.76 14.49 -37.22
N LYS A 378 -20.27 15.37 -36.32
CA LYS A 378 -18.86 15.48 -35.97
C LYS A 378 -18.27 14.16 -35.48
N MET A 379 -18.97 13.44 -34.58
CA MET A 379 -18.52 12.11 -34.14
C MET A 379 -18.41 11.09 -35.27
N LEU A 380 -19.38 11.09 -36.19
CA LEU A 380 -19.40 10.16 -37.33
C LEU A 380 -18.28 10.49 -38.34
N SER A 381 -17.93 11.78 -38.51
CA SER A 381 -16.86 12.22 -39.42
C SER A 381 -15.43 11.93 -38.93
N TRP A 382 -15.24 11.59 -37.63
CA TRP A 382 -13.91 11.32 -37.09
C TRP A 382 -13.27 10.02 -37.58
N GLY A 383 -14.06 9.11 -38.17
CA GLY A 383 -13.56 7.80 -38.62
C GLY A 383 -13.06 6.89 -37.52
N LEU A 384 -13.43 7.16 -36.23
CA LEU A 384 -13.04 6.36 -35.11
C LEU A 384 -13.79 5.03 -35.06
N PRO A 385 -13.19 3.95 -34.57
CA PRO A 385 -13.87 2.68 -34.40
C PRO A 385 -15.01 2.84 -33.37
N LEU A 386 -16.25 2.67 -33.84
CA LEU A 386 -17.42 2.67 -32.99
C LEU A 386 -17.84 1.23 -32.71
N ASP A 387 -18.06 0.89 -31.46
CA ASP A 387 -18.70 -0.38 -31.11
C ASP A 387 -20.14 -0.43 -31.64
N ALA A 388 -20.69 -1.63 -31.77
CA ALA A 388 -22.04 -1.84 -32.33
C ALA A 388 -23.14 -1.16 -31.50
N ARG A 389 -22.94 -0.99 -30.20
CA ARG A 389 -23.86 -0.32 -29.28
C ARG A 389 -23.89 1.18 -29.51
N LEU A 390 -22.73 1.80 -29.51
CA LEU A 390 -22.60 3.25 -29.73
C LEU A 390 -23.05 3.65 -31.13
N ARG A 391 -22.73 2.84 -32.15
CA ARG A 391 -23.20 3.07 -33.53
C ARG A 391 -24.73 3.10 -33.61
N ARG A 392 -25.43 2.13 -32.98
CA ARG A 392 -26.88 2.12 -32.92
C ARG A 392 -27.45 3.29 -32.12
N GLU A 393 -26.80 3.65 -31.03
CA GLU A 393 -27.23 4.80 -30.20
C GLU A 393 -27.14 6.11 -31.00
N LEU A 394 -26.03 6.34 -31.69
CA LEU A 394 -25.85 7.54 -32.53
C LEU A 394 -26.82 7.59 -33.69
N ALA A 395 -27.10 6.47 -34.36
CA ALA A 395 -28.08 6.42 -35.44
C ALA A 395 -29.48 6.81 -34.94
N ARG A 396 -29.96 6.19 -33.84
CA ARG A 396 -31.26 6.53 -33.23
C ARG A 396 -31.32 7.99 -32.76
N ARG A 397 -30.22 8.51 -32.24
CA ARG A 397 -30.14 9.90 -31.79
C ARG A 397 -30.22 10.85 -32.96
N ARG A 398 -29.50 10.57 -34.06
CA ARG A 398 -29.54 11.34 -35.27
C ARG A 398 -30.98 11.45 -35.81
N GLU A 399 -31.66 10.34 -36.06
CA GLU A 399 -33.04 10.33 -36.56
C GLU A 399 -34.02 11.10 -35.66
N ARG A 400 -33.83 11.01 -34.33
CA ARG A 400 -34.68 11.75 -33.39
C ARG A 400 -34.39 13.25 -33.44
N LEU A 401 -33.11 13.65 -33.55
CA LEU A 401 -32.72 15.05 -33.61
C LEU A 401 -33.13 15.70 -34.92
N GLU A 402 -33.01 15.01 -36.07
CA GLU A 402 -33.50 15.47 -37.38
C GLU A 402 -35.01 15.79 -37.31
N ARG A 403 -35.79 14.90 -36.71
CA ARG A 403 -37.26 15.12 -36.50
C ARG A 403 -37.54 16.33 -35.58
N LYS A 404 -36.73 16.54 -34.54
CA LYS A 404 -36.88 17.71 -33.65
C LYS A 404 -36.52 19.01 -34.33
N ALA A 405 -35.38 19.05 -35.05
CA ALA A 405 -34.92 20.23 -35.80
C ALA A 405 -35.95 20.65 -36.86
N ALA A 406 -36.48 19.71 -37.62
CA ALA A 406 -37.54 19.99 -38.60
C ALA A 406 -38.79 20.63 -37.99
N ARG A 407 -39.19 20.18 -36.80
CA ARG A 407 -40.33 20.77 -36.05
C ARG A 407 -40.03 22.20 -35.53
N SER A 408 -38.81 22.46 -35.08
CA SER A 408 -38.38 23.78 -34.60
C SER A 408 -38.26 24.81 -35.76
N ALA A 409 -38.05 24.36 -37.00
CA ALA A 409 -37.95 25.23 -38.19
C ALA A 409 -39.35 25.53 -38.79
N SER A 410 -40.39 24.79 -38.40
CA SER A 410 -41.77 24.91 -38.93
C SER A 410 -42.72 25.64 -37.98
N GLY A 411 -42.31 26.03 -36.81
CA GLY A 411 -43.07 26.79 -35.82
C GLY A 411 -42.34 28.09 -35.44
#